data_a1e9d89079fbe97c2d0dc2c5fda437af
#
_entry.id   a1e9d89079fbe97c2d0dc2c5fda437af
#
_cell.length_a   1.000
_cell.length_b   1.000
_cell.length_c   1.000
_cell.angle_alpha   90.00
_cell.angle_beta   90.00
_cell.angle_gamma   90.00
#
_symmetry.space_group_name_H-M   'P 1'
#
loop_
_entity.id
_entity.type
_entity.pdbx_description
1 polymer ?
#
loop_
_entity_poly.entity_id
_entity_poly.type
_entity_poly.pdbx_seq_one_letter_code
_entity_poly.pdbx_strand_id
1 'polypeptide(L)'
;HDSKISLAEKITFIIGIILSFITLYWVSSSTKNNINFNDLALGEETVSYFGTVKNKRVHCMDENDLDLCLDSYFNHGKKNDVTLWLGNSQLHAINQKQKGQETATVKLHKLATKYKEYLISVSQPNANLQEHFLLAAYLIKKLPVKYIILPVVFDDMREDGVRFSLKYLLEDQTTIDLIKDYETGKKLLTQYKNSNKNLNIEENLQDKSESYLNKKLSNVWPLWSERSQFRGTLFNFLYRLRNYVFQINPSTTREILPGEYKKNFQALNSLIQITKENKIKLIIYNVPIRNDVKIPYDNEHYSKFKKDLINISNKNSLKFLNLEMIVPNNLWGKKISTTISKKEDLDFM
;
A
#
# COMPACT_ATOMS: atom_id res chain seq x y z
N HIS A 1 31.33 -40.07 16.70
CA HIS A 1 32.40 -39.09 16.43
C HIS A 1 32.01 -37.76 17.03
N ASP A 2 32.36 -37.57 18.33
CA ASP A 2 32.29 -36.25 18.96
C ASP A 2 33.46 -35.41 18.46
N SER A 3 33.21 -34.57 17.45
CA SER A 3 34.21 -33.60 17.01
C SER A 3 34.34 -32.52 18.10
N LYS A 4 35.36 -32.62 18.92
CA LYS A 4 35.70 -31.55 19.89
C LYS A 4 36.02 -30.28 19.11
N ILE A 5 35.16 -29.30 19.18
CA ILE A 5 35.36 -27.96 18.62
C ILE A 5 36.69 -27.42 19.16
N SER A 6 37.62 -27.07 18.26
CA SER A 6 38.96 -26.59 18.61
C SER A 6 38.88 -25.24 19.36
N LEU A 7 39.88 -24.94 20.16
CA LEU A 7 39.97 -23.68 20.89
C LEU A 7 39.91 -22.48 19.95
N ALA A 8 40.53 -22.60 18.76
CA ALA A 8 40.55 -21.57 17.74
C ALA A 8 39.11 -21.28 17.20
N GLU A 9 38.30 -22.33 16.95
CA GLU A 9 36.94 -22.18 16.49
C GLU A 9 36.05 -21.50 17.55
N LYS A 10 36.26 -21.83 18.83
CA LYS A 10 35.55 -21.16 19.94
C LYS A 10 35.90 -19.67 20.03
N ILE A 11 37.19 -19.34 19.88
CA ILE A 11 37.65 -17.93 19.89
C ILE A 11 37.10 -17.19 18.69
N THR A 12 37.14 -17.77 17.48
CA THR A 12 36.57 -17.15 16.27
C THR A 12 35.08 -16.91 16.40
N PHE A 13 34.34 -17.86 16.99
CA PHE A 13 32.91 -17.71 17.25
C PHE A 13 32.62 -16.56 18.22
N ILE A 14 33.38 -16.47 19.33
CA ILE A 14 33.24 -15.37 20.31
C ILE A 14 33.57 -14.02 19.68
N ILE A 15 34.64 -13.92 18.89
CA ILE A 15 35.02 -12.69 18.16
C ILE A 15 33.90 -12.30 17.18
N GLY A 16 33.34 -13.27 16.46
CA GLY A 16 32.20 -13.04 15.55
C GLY A 16 30.99 -12.46 16.28
N ILE A 17 30.65 -12.98 17.44
CA ILE A 17 29.56 -12.45 18.28
C ILE A 17 29.89 -11.02 18.73
N ILE A 18 31.08 -10.76 19.24
CA ILE A 18 31.49 -9.41 19.72
C ILE A 18 31.44 -8.39 18.57
N LEU A 19 31.98 -8.74 17.39
CA LEU A 19 31.93 -7.88 16.21
C LEU A 19 30.49 -7.62 15.77
N SER A 20 29.63 -8.62 15.81
CA SER A 20 28.20 -8.45 15.52
C SER A 20 27.54 -7.46 16.48
N PHE A 21 27.82 -7.57 17.78
CA PHE A 21 27.29 -6.64 18.78
C PHE A 21 27.82 -5.20 18.59
N ILE A 22 29.11 -5.05 18.28
CA ILE A 22 29.70 -3.72 18.00
C ILE A 22 29.05 -3.11 16.76
N THR A 23 28.88 -3.89 15.69
CA THR A 23 28.24 -3.41 14.46
C THR A 23 26.78 -3.04 14.71
N LEU A 24 26.04 -3.86 15.45
CA LEU A 24 24.66 -3.58 15.86
C LEU A 24 24.54 -2.31 16.69
N TYR A 25 25.42 -2.13 17.65
CA TYR A 25 25.47 -0.91 18.48
C TYR A 25 25.76 0.36 17.64
N TRP A 26 26.72 0.25 16.71
CA TRP A 26 27.10 1.38 15.84
C TRP A 26 25.99 1.76 14.87
N VAL A 27 25.31 0.79 14.29
CA VAL A 27 24.16 1.02 13.41
C VAL A 27 22.98 1.59 14.19
N SER A 28 22.68 1.06 15.37
CA SER A 28 21.61 1.57 16.26
C SER A 28 21.86 3.03 16.69
N SER A 29 23.10 3.39 17.01
CA SER A 29 23.42 4.78 17.41
C SER A 29 23.36 5.78 16.26
N SER A 30 23.51 5.30 15.01
CA SER A 30 23.46 6.14 13.81
C SER A 30 22.05 6.39 13.28
N THR A 31 21.03 5.67 13.79
CA THR A 31 19.67 5.67 13.26
C THR A 31 18.66 6.30 14.20
N LYS A 32 18.85 7.60 14.51
CA LYS A 32 17.88 8.36 15.33
C LYS A 32 16.59 8.79 14.59
N ASN A 33 16.46 8.50 13.30
CA ASN A 33 15.28 8.87 12.53
C ASN A 33 14.37 7.63 12.35
N ASN A 34 13.18 7.70 12.92
CA ASN A 34 12.10 6.72 12.75
C ASN A 34 11.55 6.80 11.31
N ILE A 35 12.26 6.21 10.35
CA ILE A 35 11.74 6.10 8.97
C ILE A 35 11.00 4.78 8.87
N ASN A 36 9.69 4.86 8.63
CA ASN A 36 8.88 3.68 8.35
C ASN A 36 9.29 3.09 6.99
N PHE A 37 9.37 1.76 6.87
CA PHE A 37 9.74 1.09 5.60
C PHE A 37 8.82 1.51 4.44
N ASN A 38 7.53 1.73 4.70
CA ASN A 38 6.58 2.21 3.71
C ASN A 38 6.90 3.62 3.20
N ASP A 39 7.47 4.48 4.06
CA ASP A 39 7.87 5.84 3.71
C ASP A 39 9.16 5.85 2.87
N LEU A 40 9.99 4.83 3.00
CA LEU A 40 11.25 4.73 2.27
C LEU A 40 11.07 4.48 0.77
N ALA A 41 10.06 3.71 0.41
CA ALA A 41 9.70 3.48 -1.00
C ALA A 41 9.26 4.79 -1.68
N LEU A 42 8.76 5.75 -0.90
CA LEU A 42 8.27 7.05 -1.36
C LEU A 42 9.36 8.15 -1.35
N GLY A 43 10.53 7.91 -0.71
CA GLY A 43 11.61 8.88 -0.53
C GLY A 43 11.67 9.49 0.88
N GLU A 44 12.86 9.90 1.32
CA GLU A 44 13.12 10.35 2.70
C GLU A 44 12.33 11.62 3.13
N GLU A 45 11.92 12.47 2.17
CA GLU A 45 11.17 13.71 2.45
C GLU A 45 9.66 13.57 2.14
N THR A 46 9.22 12.40 1.71
CA THR A 46 7.81 12.16 1.44
C THR A 46 7.08 11.88 2.73
N VAL A 47 6.03 12.62 2.99
CA VAL A 47 5.19 12.46 4.17
C VAL A 47 3.81 11.98 3.77
N SER A 48 3.28 11.03 4.54
CA SER A 48 1.92 10.56 4.38
C SER A 48 0.94 11.48 5.10
N TYR A 49 -0.05 11.99 4.37
CA TYR A 49 -1.07 12.88 4.90
C TYR A 49 -2.45 12.26 4.77
N PHE A 50 -3.03 11.91 5.90
CA PHE A 50 -4.41 11.43 6.00
C PHE A 50 -5.31 12.55 6.50
N GLY A 51 -6.43 12.75 5.80
CA GLY A 51 -7.23 13.94 5.98
C GLY A 51 -8.23 13.84 7.14
N THR A 52 -8.35 14.95 7.89
CA THR A 52 -9.42 15.17 8.84
C THR A 52 -10.19 16.45 8.50
N VAL A 53 -11.49 16.43 8.72
CA VAL A 53 -12.37 17.62 8.59
C VAL A 53 -13.19 17.74 9.86
N LYS A 54 -13.07 18.86 10.59
CA LYS A 54 -13.75 19.09 11.87
C LYS A 54 -13.54 17.92 12.85
N ASN A 55 -12.31 17.48 13.01
CA ASN A 55 -11.88 16.35 13.85
C ASN A 55 -12.46 14.98 13.44
N LYS A 56 -13.02 14.84 12.25
CA LYS A 56 -13.51 13.57 11.70
C LYS A 56 -12.54 13.06 10.64
N ARG A 57 -12.17 11.80 10.74
CA ARG A 57 -11.31 11.15 9.76
C ARG A 57 -12.08 10.92 8.46
N VAL A 58 -11.56 11.42 7.36
CA VAL A 58 -12.20 11.32 6.03
C VAL A 58 -11.30 10.65 4.99
N HIS A 59 -10.04 10.44 5.35
CA HIS A 59 -9.08 9.72 4.54
C HIS A 59 -8.30 8.76 5.42
N CYS A 60 -8.34 7.47 5.10
CA CYS A 60 -7.79 6.38 5.88
C CYS A 60 -6.90 5.48 5.05
N MET A 61 -6.02 4.74 5.71
CA MET A 61 -5.06 3.86 5.08
C MET A 61 -5.39 2.39 5.32
N ASP A 62 -5.10 1.89 6.51
CA ASP A 62 -5.11 0.46 6.86
C ASP A 62 -6.17 0.12 7.90
N GLU A 63 -6.07 -1.07 8.46
CA GLU A 63 -6.97 -1.61 9.48
C GLU A 63 -7.27 -0.62 10.60
N ASN A 64 -6.22 -0.04 11.19
CA ASN A 64 -6.37 0.86 12.35
C ASN A 64 -7.06 2.19 12.00
N ASP A 65 -6.84 2.67 10.77
CA ASP A 65 -7.42 3.92 10.29
C ASP A 65 -8.84 3.73 9.73
N LEU A 66 -9.15 2.55 9.19
CA LEU A 66 -10.43 2.30 8.51
C LEU A 66 -11.61 2.42 9.47
N ASP A 67 -11.46 1.90 10.69
CA ASP A 67 -12.46 2.03 11.74
C ASP A 67 -12.69 3.50 12.13
N LEU A 68 -11.64 4.33 12.16
CA LEU A 68 -11.78 5.77 12.41
C LEU A 68 -12.59 6.48 11.32
N CYS A 69 -12.49 6.04 10.06
CA CYS A 69 -13.31 6.57 8.98
C CYS A 69 -14.78 6.15 9.11
N LEU A 70 -15.03 4.88 9.45
CA LEU A 70 -16.36 4.35 9.68
C LEU A 70 -17.04 5.07 10.86
N ASP A 71 -16.34 5.19 11.99
CA ASP A 71 -16.83 5.92 13.17
C ASP A 71 -17.13 7.40 12.85
N SER A 72 -16.23 8.03 12.06
CA SER A 72 -16.44 9.41 11.63
C SER A 72 -17.71 9.58 10.79
N TYR A 73 -18.02 8.59 9.95
CA TYR A 73 -19.26 8.58 9.17
C TYR A 73 -20.49 8.34 10.07
N PHE A 74 -20.48 7.32 10.91
CA PHE A 74 -21.61 6.99 11.78
C PHE A 74 -21.92 8.12 12.77
N ASN A 75 -20.89 8.79 13.27
CA ASN A 75 -21.01 9.95 14.16
C ASN A 75 -21.31 11.27 13.42
N HIS A 76 -21.48 11.22 12.10
CA HIS A 76 -21.85 12.44 11.33
C HIS A 76 -23.28 12.90 11.56
N GLY A 77 -24.15 12.03 12.09
CA GLY A 77 -25.53 12.32 12.44
C GLY A 77 -26.50 12.44 11.25
N LYS A 78 -26.01 12.34 10.02
CA LYS A 78 -26.82 12.34 8.79
C LYS A 78 -26.53 11.08 7.99
N LYS A 79 -27.57 10.35 7.61
CA LYS A 79 -27.48 9.19 6.69
C LYS A 79 -27.35 9.70 5.25
N ASN A 80 -26.18 10.21 4.90
CA ASN A 80 -25.88 10.63 3.53
C ASN A 80 -25.39 9.42 2.72
N ASP A 81 -25.68 9.42 1.43
CA ASP A 81 -25.03 8.49 0.49
C ASP A 81 -23.51 8.67 0.54
N VAL A 82 -22.77 7.56 0.41
CA VAL A 82 -21.32 7.56 0.50
C VAL A 82 -20.70 7.45 -0.88
N THR A 83 -19.74 8.32 -1.14
CA THR A 83 -18.79 8.21 -2.25
C THR A 83 -17.47 7.67 -1.69
N LEU A 84 -17.04 6.50 -2.15
CA LEU A 84 -15.74 5.94 -1.84
C LEU A 84 -14.71 6.37 -2.89
N TRP A 85 -13.59 6.94 -2.46
CA TRP A 85 -12.44 7.17 -3.31
C TRP A 85 -11.31 6.23 -2.89
N LEU A 86 -11.17 5.14 -3.62
CA LEU A 86 -10.08 4.18 -3.43
C LEU A 86 -8.81 4.71 -4.09
N GLY A 87 -7.66 4.34 -3.61
CA GLY A 87 -6.41 4.81 -4.19
C GLY A 87 -5.14 4.14 -3.67
N ASN A 88 -4.05 4.56 -4.23
CA ASN A 88 -2.71 4.20 -3.81
C ASN A 88 -1.99 5.39 -3.15
N SER A 89 -0.65 5.34 -3.07
CA SER A 89 0.18 6.39 -2.47
C SER A 89 -0.04 7.78 -3.08
N GLN A 90 -0.49 7.91 -4.31
CA GLN A 90 -0.77 9.21 -4.93
C GLN A 90 -1.84 10.03 -4.21
N LEU A 91 -2.72 9.38 -3.43
CA LEU A 91 -3.72 10.12 -2.65
C LEU A 91 -3.19 10.64 -1.32
N HIS A 92 -2.17 10.02 -0.73
CA HIS A 92 -1.68 10.35 0.61
C HIS A 92 -0.23 10.77 0.69
N ALA A 93 0.61 10.33 -0.23
CA ALA A 93 2.01 10.68 -0.24
C ALA A 93 2.22 12.05 -0.90
N ILE A 94 2.72 13.00 -0.16
CA ILE A 94 2.93 14.36 -0.65
C ILE A 94 4.36 14.79 -0.36
N ASN A 95 5.05 15.17 -1.43
CA ASN A 95 6.33 15.84 -1.33
C ASN A 95 6.10 17.34 -1.13
N GLN A 96 6.92 17.97 -0.30
CA GLN A 96 6.99 19.43 -0.17
C GLN A 96 5.65 20.14 0.13
N LYS A 97 4.77 19.49 0.92
CA LYS A 97 3.53 20.12 1.36
C LYS A 97 3.80 21.40 2.15
N GLN A 98 3.25 22.51 1.71
CA GLN A 98 3.35 23.77 2.41
C GLN A 98 2.32 23.89 3.53
N LYS A 99 2.67 24.68 4.56
CA LYS A 99 1.76 24.96 5.68
C LYS A 99 0.46 25.58 5.17
N GLY A 100 -0.68 25.04 5.58
CA GLY A 100 -2.01 25.53 5.18
C GLY A 100 -2.57 24.90 3.89
N GLN A 101 -1.79 24.13 3.15
CA GLN A 101 -2.33 23.38 2.01
C GLN A 101 -3.16 22.18 2.49
N GLU A 102 -4.26 21.93 1.78
CA GLU A 102 -5.14 20.78 2.01
C GLU A 102 -4.89 19.72 0.94
N THR A 103 -4.99 18.45 1.35
CA THR A 103 -4.91 17.32 0.40
C THR A 103 -6.12 17.28 -0.53
N ALA A 104 -5.96 16.66 -1.69
CA ALA A 104 -7.05 16.49 -2.65
C ALA A 104 -8.26 15.77 -2.03
N THR A 105 -8.02 14.79 -1.18
CA THR A 105 -9.06 14.02 -0.47
C THR A 105 -9.89 14.89 0.48
N VAL A 106 -9.24 15.78 1.24
CA VAL A 106 -9.94 16.74 2.11
C VAL A 106 -10.75 17.76 1.30
N LYS A 107 -10.17 18.30 0.23
CA LYS A 107 -10.87 19.25 -0.65
C LYS A 107 -12.10 18.61 -1.29
N LEU A 108 -11.95 17.39 -1.80
CA LEU A 108 -13.07 16.68 -2.44
C LEU A 108 -14.15 16.30 -1.42
N HIS A 109 -13.78 15.89 -0.20
CA HIS A 109 -14.76 15.67 0.87
C HIS A 109 -15.57 16.94 1.18
N LYS A 110 -14.90 18.09 1.34
CA LYS A 110 -15.58 19.37 1.58
C LYS A 110 -16.51 19.75 0.43
N LEU A 111 -16.12 19.46 -0.81
CA LEU A 111 -16.94 19.69 -2.00
C LEU A 111 -18.16 18.77 -2.01
N ALA A 112 -17.98 17.45 -1.80
CA ALA A 112 -19.05 16.47 -1.75
C ALA A 112 -20.12 16.82 -0.70
N THR A 113 -19.68 17.30 0.46
CA THR A 113 -20.57 17.73 1.54
C THR A 113 -21.53 18.85 1.12
N LYS A 114 -21.12 19.75 0.20
CA LYS A 114 -22.01 20.79 -0.36
C LYS A 114 -23.16 20.19 -1.17
N TYR A 115 -22.96 18.99 -1.74
CA TYR A 115 -23.96 18.25 -2.51
C TYR A 115 -24.69 17.19 -1.67
N LYS A 116 -24.57 17.25 -0.34
CA LYS A 116 -25.16 16.29 0.62
C LYS A 116 -24.65 14.87 0.45
N GLU A 117 -23.45 14.70 -0.09
CA GLU A 117 -22.74 13.43 -0.17
C GLU A 117 -21.62 13.38 0.87
N TYR A 118 -21.32 12.19 1.37
CA TYR A 118 -20.19 11.96 2.28
C TYR A 118 -19.09 11.20 1.55
N LEU A 119 -17.94 11.82 1.36
CA LEU A 119 -16.81 11.17 0.68
C LEU A 119 -15.85 10.59 1.70
N ILE A 120 -15.52 9.33 1.53
CA ILE A 120 -14.46 8.64 2.27
C ILE A 120 -13.38 8.24 1.26
N SER A 121 -12.14 8.61 1.54
CA SER A 121 -10.99 8.14 0.77
C SER A 121 -10.28 7.03 1.54
N VAL A 122 -9.91 5.95 0.84
CA VAL A 122 -9.09 4.87 1.39
C VAL A 122 -7.96 4.61 0.42
N SER A 123 -6.73 4.77 0.88
CA SER A 123 -5.57 4.61 0.02
C SER A 123 -4.45 3.87 0.73
N GLN A 124 -3.73 3.05 -0.03
CA GLN A 124 -2.59 2.28 0.45
C GLN A 124 -1.42 2.38 -0.51
N PRO A 125 -0.17 2.35 -0.03
CA PRO A 125 0.98 2.31 -0.92
C PRO A 125 0.90 1.10 -1.86
N ASN A 126 1.08 1.32 -3.18
CA ASN A 126 1.08 0.26 -4.20
C ASN A 126 -0.14 -0.68 -4.13
N ALA A 127 -1.33 -0.12 -3.84
CA ALA A 127 -2.55 -0.92 -3.76
C ALA A 127 -2.93 -1.46 -5.14
N ASN A 128 -3.00 -2.78 -5.26
CA ASN A 128 -3.41 -3.46 -6.50
C ASN A 128 -4.94 -3.61 -6.58
N LEU A 129 -5.44 -4.04 -7.74
CA LEU A 129 -6.89 -4.15 -7.96
C LEU A 129 -7.55 -5.30 -7.17
N GLN A 130 -6.80 -6.30 -6.71
CA GLN A 130 -7.31 -7.35 -5.83
C GLN A 130 -7.59 -6.78 -4.43
N GLU A 131 -6.72 -5.90 -3.94
CA GLU A 131 -6.91 -5.18 -2.68
C GLU A 131 -8.07 -4.18 -2.77
N HIS A 132 -8.17 -3.44 -3.88
CA HIS A 132 -9.30 -2.53 -4.11
C HIS A 132 -10.63 -3.27 -4.19
N PHE A 133 -10.68 -4.44 -4.82
CA PHE A 133 -11.87 -5.28 -4.84
C PHE A 133 -12.29 -5.71 -3.42
N LEU A 134 -11.35 -6.16 -2.62
CA LEU A 134 -11.61 -6.59 -1.25
C LEU A 134 -12.08 -5.45 -0.35
N LEU A 135 -11.39 -4.31 -0.40
CA LEU A 135 -11.77 -3.09 0.34
C LEU A 135 -13.15 -2.58 -0.07
N ALA A 136 -13.43 -2.55 -1.39
CA ALA A 136 -14.76 -2.15 -1.88
C ALA A 136 -15.85 -3.09 -1.36
N ALA A 137 -15.64 -4.40 -1.42
CA ALA A 137 -16.60 -5.39 -0.93
C ALA A 137 -16.92 -5.20 0.56
N TYR A 138 -15.89 -5.01 1.39
CA TYR A 138 -16.06 -4.74 2.81
C TYR A 138 -16.86 -3.45 3.06
N LEU A 139 -16.47 -2.35 2.41
CA LEU A 139 -17.08 -1.05 2.63
C LEU A 139 -18.52 -0.97 2.08
N ILE A 140 -18.85 -1.66 1.00
CA ILE A 140 -20.20 -1.79 0.47
C ILE A 140 -21.15 -2.43 1.51
N LYS A 141 -20.65 -3.34 2.33
CA LYS A 141 -21.44 -3.99 3.40
C LYS A 141 -21.63 -3.11 4.65
N LYS A 142 -20.72 -2.18 4.88
CA LYS A 142 -20.73 -1.33 6.08
C LYS A 142 -21.38 0.03 5.84
N LEU A 143 -21.43 0.50 4.59
CA LEU A 143 -21.83 1.88 4.24
C LEU A 143 -22.85 1.90 3.10
N PRO A 144 -23.73 2.91 3.02
CA PRO A 144 -24.64 3.13 1.90
C PRO A 144 -23.88 3.74 0.71
N VAL A 145 -23.01 2.92 0.08
CA VAL A 145 -22.15 3.36 -1.02
C VAL A 145 -23.00 3.59 -2.27
N LYS A 146 -22.87 4.77 -2.87
CA LYS A 146 -23.52 5.15 -4.12
C LYS A 146 -22.57 5.30 -5.28
N TYR A 147 -21.36 5.77 -5.00
CA TYR A 147 -20.30 5.95 -5.99
C TYR A 147 -19.01 5.33 -5.49
N ILE A 148 -18.26 4.76 -6.43
CA ILE A 148 -16.85 4.38 -6.21
C ILE A 148 -16.02 5.09 -7.27
N ILE A 149 -14.98 5.80 -6.84
CA ILE A 149 -13.95 6.41 -7.69
C ILE A 149 -12.70 5.55 -7.55
N LEU A 150 -12.24 4.97 -8.66
CA LEU A 150 -11.14 4.02 -8.69
C LEU A 150 -10.02 4.53 -9.61
N PRO A 151 -8.85 4.88 -9.08
CA PRO A 151 -7.64 5.02 -9.89
C PRO A 151 -7.20 3.64 -10.39
N VAL A 152 -6.73 3.60 -11.63
CA VAL A 152 -6.03 2.43 -12.14
C VAL A 152 -4.66 2.87 -12.61
N VAL A 153 -3.64 2.32 -11.98
CA VAL A 153 -2.24 2.68 -12.18
C VAL A 153 -1.51 1.53 -12.84
N PHE A 154 -0.63 1.83 -13.79
CA PHE A 154 0.12 0.81 -14.51
C PHE A 154 0.99 -0.04 -13.57
N ASP A 155 1.64 0.61 -12.59
CA ASP A 155 2.48 -0.09 -11.62
C ASP A 155 1.68 -1.04 -10.72
N ASP A 156 0.49 -0.64 -10.29
CA ASP A 156 -0.36 -1.47 -9.42
C ASP A 156 -0.84 -2.74 -10.14
N MET A 157 -0.86 -2.73 -11.50
CA MET A 157 -1.16 -3.92 -12.30
C MET A 157 -0.07 -4.99 -12.27
N ARG A 158 1.10 -4.66 -11.72
CA ARG A 158 2.28 -5.54 -11.62
C ARG A 158 2.41 -6.18 -10.24
N GLU A 159 1.58 -5.75 -9.29
CA GLU A 159 1.55 -6.30 -7.93
C GLU A 159 0.57 -7.49 -7.84
N ASP A 160 0.78 -8.39 -6.89
CA ASP A 160 -0.05 -9.58 -6.70
C ASP A 160 -0.40 -9.81 -5.23
N GLY A 161 -1.56 -10.40 -5.02
CA GLY A 161 -2.04 -10.83 -3.72
C GLY A 161 -2.60 -9.71 -2.85
N VAL A 162 -2.90 -10.05 -1.61
CA VAL A 162 -3.42 -9.14 -0.58
C VAL A 162 -2.42 -9.04 0.55
N ARG A 163 -2.06 -7.81 0.91
CA ARG A 163 -1.11 -7.54 2.01
C ARG A 163 -1.65 -8.03 3.34
N PHE A 164 -0.72 -8.29 4.26
CA PHE A 164 -1.07 -8.83 5.58
C PHE A 164 -2.08 -7.96 6.33
N SER A 165 -1.90 -6.63 6.30
CA SER A 165 -2.79 -5.67 6.99
C SER A 165 -4.24 -5.64 6.48
N LEU A 166 -4.55 -6.27 5.35
CA LEU A 166 -5.91 -6.40 4.81
C LEU A 166 -6.48 -7.80 4.93
N LYS A 167 -5.72 -8.78 5.45
CA LYS A 167 -6.20 -10.16 5.55
C LYS A 167 -7.41 -10.33 6.46
N TYR A 168 -7.55 -9.48 7.49
CA TYR A 168 -8.72 -9.49 8.39
C TYR A 168 -10.04 -9.28 7.64
N LEU A 169 -10.02 -8.60 6.49
CA LEU A 169 -11.21 -8.45 5.63
C LEU A 169 -11.69 -9.78 5.05
N LEU A 170 -10.80 -10.77 4.94
CA LEU A 170 -11.12 -12.14 4.52
C LEU A 170 -11.62 -13.01 5.68
N GLU A 171 -11.73 -12.46 6.88
CA GLU A 171 -12.32 -13.08 8.07
C GLU A 171 -13.73 -12.55 8.34
N ASP A 172 -14.06 -11.35 7.81
CA ASP A 172 -15.41 -10.77 7.94
C ASP A 172 -16.44 -11.57 7.13
N GLN A 173 -17.37 -12.23 7.82
CA GLN A 173 -18.33 -13.14 7.18
C GLN A 173 -19.19 -12.43 6.13
N THR A 174 -19.54 -11.16 6.36
CA THR A 174 -20.37 -10.39 5.40
C THR A 174 -19.61 -10.08 4.11
N THR A 175 -18.31 -9.87 4.21
CA THR A 175 -17.41 -9.71 3.06
C THR A 175 -17.22 -11.03 2.32
N ILE A 176 -16.98 -12.13 3.05
CA ILE A 176 -16.85 -13.48 2.49
C ILE A 176 -18.11 -13.83 1.67
N ASP A 177 -19.28 -13.63 2.25
CA ASP A 177 -20.56 -13.94 1.59
C ASP A 177 -20.78 -13.11 0.33
N LEU A 178 -20.27 -11.88 0.31
CA LEU A 178 -20.37 -11.03 -0.87
C LEU A 178 -19.39 -11.43 -1.97
N ILE A 179 -18.13 -11.83 -1.62
CA ILE A 179 -17.09 -12.07 -2.62
C ILE A 179 -17.00 -13.52 -3.12
N LYS A 180 -17.56 -14.48 -2.40
CA LYS A 180 -17.37 -15.94 -2.67
C LYS A 180 -17.80 -16.40 -4.07
N ASP A 181 -18.71 -15.69 -4.71
CA ASP A 181 -19.22 -16.07 -6.03
C ASP A 181 -18.44 -15.46 -7.20
N TYR A 182 -17.62 -14.42 -6.92
CA TYR A 182 -16.76 -13.79 -7.92
C TYR A 182 -15.44 -14.54 -8.09
N GLU A 183 -14.90 -14.52 -9.31
CA GLU A 183 -13.65 -15.26 -9.64
C GLU A 183 -12.47 -14.84 -8.75
N THR A 184 -12.30 -13.52 -8.57
CA THR A 184 -11.25 -12.97 -7.68
C THR A 184 -11.48 -13.37 -6.23
N GLY A 185 -12.72 -13.30 -5.74
CA GLY A 185 -13.07 -13.67 -4.37
C GLY A 185 -12.76 -15.13 -4.08
N LYS A 186 -13.17 -16.05 -4.98
CA LYS A 186 -12.85 -17.50 -4.89
C LYS A 186 -11.34 -17.74 -4.75
N LYS A 187 -10.54 -17.05 -5.58
CA LYS A 187 -9.07 -17.17 -5.55
C LYS A 187 -8.49 -16.66 -4.23
N LEU A 188 -8.90 -15.47 -3.79
CA LEU A 188 -8.41 -14.86 -2.54
C LEU A 188 -8.77 -15.72 -1.32
N LEU A 189 -10.01 -16.22 -1.24
CA LEU A 189 -10.45 -17.10 -0.16
C LEU A 189 -9.70 -18.44 -0.15
N THR A 190 -9.41 -18.99 -1.32
CA THR A 190 -8.62 -20.23 -1.44
C THR A 190 -7.18 -20.00 -1.00
N GLN A 191 -6.55 -18.93 -1.44
CA GLN A 191 -5.19 -18.57 -1.03
C GLN A 191 -5.10 -18.32 0.49
N TYR A 192 -6.08 -17.60 1.03
CA TYR A 192 -6.15 -17.32 2.47
C TYR A 192 -6.27 -18.62 3.29
N LYS A 193 -7.18 -19.54 2.90
CA LYS A 193 -7.34 -20.84 3.57
C LYS A 193 -6.08 -21.69 3.50
N ASN A 194 -5.40 -21.70 2.36
CA ASN A 194 -4.16 -22.47 2.19
C ASN A 194 -3.00 -21.87 3.01
N SER A 195 -2.90 -20.55 3.06
CA SER A 195 -1.90 -19.87 3.91
C SER A 195 -2.12 -20.19 5.39
N ASN A 196 -3.35 -20.12 5.88
CA ASN A 196 -3.67 -20.38 7.28
C ASN A 196 -3.49 -21.85 7.67
N LYS A 197 -3.68 -22.81 6.75
CA LYS A 197 -3.36 -24.21 7.03
C LYS A 197 -1.88 -24.44 7.31
N ASN A 198 -1.00 -23.72 6.61
CA ASN A 198 0.44 -23.81 6.79
C ASN A 198 0.92 -23.01 8.03
N LEU A 199 0.25 -21.91 8.36
CA LEU A 199 0.59 -21.03 9.49
C LEU A 199 0.16 -21.60 10.86
N ASN A 200 -0.93 -22.35 10.91
CA ASN A 200 -1.46 -22.89 12.18
C ASN A 200 -0.53 -23.88 12.93
N ILE A 201 0.51 -24.38 12.29
CA ILE A 201 1.49 -25.28 12.92
C ILE A 201 2.73 -24.51 13.40
N GLU A 202 3.20 -23.51 12.63
CA GLU A 202 4.46 -22.79 12.92
C GLU A 202 4.25 -21.49 13.72
N GLU A 203 3.21 -20.70 13.43
CA GLU A 203 2.94 -19.43 14.12
C GLU A 203 2.68 -19.60 15.62
N ASN A 204 2.01 -20.67 16.03
CA ASN A 204 1.66 -20.87 17.44
C ASN A 204 2.89 -21.08 18.35
N LEU A 205 4.00 -21.59 17.83
CA LEU A 205 5.25 -21.74 18.59
C LEU A 205 6.11 -20.47 18.47
N GLN A 206 6.18 -19.87 17.29
CA GLN A 206 6.96 -18.66 17.04
C GLN A 206 6.37 -17.46 17.78
N ASP A 207 5.06 -17.23 17.68
CA ASP A 207 4.37 -16.11 18.35
C ASP A 207 4.41 -16.25 19.88
N LYS A 208 4.25 -17.46 20.40
CA LYS A 208 4.40 -17.74 21.84
C LYS A 208 5.82 -17.52 22.31
N SER A 209 6.81 -17.98 21.54
CA SER A 209 8.22 -17.77 21.85
C SER A 209 8.59 -16.30 21.76
N GLU A 210 8.11 -15.60 20.73
CA GLU A 210 8.36 -14.18 20.52
C GLU A 210 7.67 -13.33 21.59
N SER A 211 6.43 -13.61 21.96
CA SER A 211 5.74 -12.91 23.04
C SER A 211 6.38 -13.16 24.41
N TYR A 212 6.83 -14.37 24.68
CA TYR A 212 7.57 -14.72 25.89
C TYR A 212 8.91 -14.01 25.98
N LEU A 213 9.69 -14.02 24.90
CA LEU A 213 10.97 -13.32 24.80
C LEU A 213 10.78 -11.81 24.89
N ASN A 214 9.74 -11.26 24.26
CA ASN A 214 9.39 -9.85 24.37
C ASN A 214 9.13 -9.44 25.80
N LYS A 215 8.30 -10.20 26.51
CA LYS A 215 7.96 -9.92 27.91
C LYS A 215 9.16 -9.99 28.84
N LYS A 216 10.14 -10.87 28.55
CA LYS A 216 11.34 -11.02 29.41
C LYS A 216 12.51 -10.11 29.02
N LEU A 217 12.72 -9.89 27.74
CA LEU A 217 13.94 -9.24 27.25
C LEU A 217 13.75 -7.75 26.95
N SER A 218 12.53 -7.28 26.66
CA SER A 218 12.29 -5.86 26.36
C SER A 218 12.67 -4.91 27.49
N ASN A 219 12.50 -5.36 28.73
CA ASN A 219 12.81 -4.56 29.93
C ASN A 219 14.28 -4.70 30.39
N VAL A 220 14.96 -5.75 29.96
CA VAL A 220 16.32 -6.06 30.42
C VAL A 220 17.36 -5.71 29.36
N TRP A 221 16.96 -5.73 28.09
CA TRP A 221 17.86 -5.54 26.96
C TRP A 221 17.32 -4.51 25.98
N PRO A 222 17.85 -3.25 26.00
CA PRO A 222 17.38 -2.17 25.12
C PRO A 222 17.41 -2.53 23.63
N LEU A 223 18.43 -3.28 23.18
CA LEU A 223 18.52 -3.74 21.78
C LEU A 223 17.38 -4.67 21.37
N TRP A 224 16.78 -5.38 22.34
CA TRP A 224 15.63 -6.23 22.05
C TRP A 224 14.36 -5.42 21.83
N SER A 225 14.15 -4.33 22.55
CA SER A 225 13.01 -3.44 22.36
C SER A 225 13.06 -2.69 21.03
N GLU A 226 14.27 -2.39 20.54
CA GLU A 226 14.51 -1.66 19.29
C GLU A 226 14.67 -2.57 18.05
N ARG A 227 14.54 -3.91 18.21
CA ARG A 227 14.79 -4.86 17.11
C ARG A 227 13.90 -4.66 15.88
N SER A 228 12.66 -4.20 16.04
CA SER A 228 11.75 -3.91 14.94
C SER A 228 12.24 -2.71 14.12
N GLN A 229 12.73 -1.69 14.79
CA GLN A 229 13.34 -0.51 14.19
C GLN A 229 14.66 -0.87 13.49
N PHE A 230 15.49 -1.68 14.16
CA PHE A 230 16.74 -2.19 13.57
C PHE A 230 16.47 -3.03 12.30
N ARG A 231 15.47 -3.92 12.34
CA ARG A 231 15.06 -4.71 11.19
C ARG A 231 14.60 -3.79 10.04
N GLY A 232 13.79 -2.77 10.33
CA GLY A 232 13.37 -1.77 9.36
C GLY A 232 14.56 -1.06 8.72
N THR A 233 15.52 -0.60 9.52
CA THR A 233 16.73 0.06 9.03
C THR A 233 17.61 -0.85 8.17
N LEU A 234 17.77 -2.12 8.58
CA LEU A 234 18.53 -3.11 7.81
C LEU A 234 17.85 -3.40 6.45
N PHE A 235 16.53 -3.60 6.45
CA PHE A 235 15.79 -3.80 5.19
C PHE A 235 15.86 -2.57 4.28
N ASN A 236 15.80 -1.38 4.84
CA ASN A 236 15.99 -0.13 4.11
C ASN A 236 17.37 -0.06 3.46
N PHE A 237 18.40 -0.36 4.23
CA PHE A 237 19.78 -0.42 3.69
C PHE A 237 19.91 -1.46 2.58
N LEU A 238 19.42 -2.67 2.80
CA LEU A 238 19.43 -3.76 1.81
C LEU A 238 18.65 -3.40 0.54
N TYR A 239 17.49 -2.74 0.70
CA TYR A 239 16.71 -2.26 -0.43
C TYR A 239 17.47 -1.21 -1.25
N ARG A 240 18.09 -0.22 -0.59
CA ARG A 240 18.90 0.80 -1.26
C ARG A 240 20.14 0.21 -1.91
N LEU A 241 20.80 -0.74 -1.24
CA LEU A 241 21.94 -1.47 -1.78
C LEU A 241 21.55 -2.28 -3.01
N ARG A 242 20.43 -3.01 -2.95
CA ARG A 242 19.87 -3.72 -4.11
C ARG A 242 19.64 -2.75 -5.28
N ASN A 243 18.98 -1.64 -5.03
CA ASN A 243 18.68 -0.65 -6.07
C ASN A 243 19.98 -0.09 -6.68
N TYR A 244 21.01 0.12 -5.87
CA TYR A 244 22.32 0.57 -6.33
C TYR A 244 23.01 -0.49 -7.18
N VAL A 245 23.09 -1.74 -6.71
CA VAL A 245 23.78 -2.85 -7.40
C VAL A 245 23.10 -3.16 -8.74
N PHE A 246 21.77 -3.22 -8.76
CA PHE A 246 21.00 -3.53 -9.98
C PHE A 246 20.63 -2.29 -10.79
N GLN A 247 21.13 -1.10 -10.42
CA GLN A 247 20.85 0.17 -11.07
C GLN A 247 19.34 0.45 -11.22
N ILE A 248 18.54 0.01 -10.25
CA ILE A 248 17.10 0.25 -10.22
C ILE A 248 16.87 1.68 -9.73
N ASN A 249 16.25 2.47 -10.58
CA ASN A 249 15.91 3.86 -10.30
C ASN A 249 14.49 4.17 -10.79
N PRO A 250 13.90 5.32 -10.46
CA PRO A 250 12.56 5.67 -10.90
C PRO A 250 12.37 5.71 -12.44
N SER A 251 13.46 5.90 -13.20
CA SER A 251 13.44 5.89 -14.67
C SER A 251 13.62 4.50 -15.30
N THR A 252 13.82 3.44 -14.50
CA THR A 252 13.91 2.06 -15.02
C THR A 252 12.61 1.69 -15.72
N THR A 253 12.73 1.29 -17.00
CA THR A 253 11.57 0.94 -17.83
C THR A 253 10.86 -0.28 -17.25
N ARG A 254 9.55 -0.15 -17.09
CA ARG A 254 8.67 -1.19 -16.52
C ARG A 254 7.77 -1.74 -17.61
N GLU A 255 7.53 -3.05 -17.55
CA GLU A 255 6.76 -3.81 -18.51
C GLU A 255 5.57 -4.49 -17.82
N ILE A 256 4.58 -4.91 -18.60
CA ILE A 256 3.50 -5.78 -18.11
C ILE A 256 4.11 -7.11 -17.66
N LEU A 257 3.73 -7.55 -16.46
CA LEU A 257 3.91 -8.90 -15.99
C LEU A 257 2.61 -9.68 -16.29
N PRO A 258 2.60 -10.61 -17.27
CA PRO A 258 1.34 -11.17 -17.80
C PRO A 258 0.45 -11.85 -16.76
N GLY A 259 1.06 -12.54 -15.79
CA GLY A 259 0.36 -13.22 -14.70
C GLY A 259 -0.40 -12.26 -13.79
N GLU A 260 0.32 -11.27 -13.27
CA GLU A 260 -0.18 -10.24 -12.35
C GLU A 260 -1.21 -9.35 -13.04
N TYR A 261 -0.91 -8.92 -14.26
CA TYR A 261 -1.81 -8.14 -15.08
C TYR A 261 -3.16 -8.83 -15.29
N LYS A 262 -3.14 -10.13 -15.63
CA LYS A 262 -4.36 -10.93 -15.78
C LYS A 262 -5.17 -11.00 -14.49
N LYS A 263 -4.52 -11.23 -13.34
CA LYS A 263 -5.18 -11.28 -12.02
C LYS A 263 -5.82 -9.94 -11.67
N ASN A 264 -5.11 -8.84 -11.89
CA ASN A 264 -5.63 -7.50 -11.63
C ASN A 264 -6.79 -7.12 -12.55
N PHE A 265 -6.74 -7.48 -13.84
CA PHE A 265 -7.91 -7.29 -14.72
C PHE A 265 -9.10 -8.17 -14.32
N GLN A 266 -8.88 -9.38 -13.81
CA GLN A 266 -9.94 -10.21 -13.24
C GLN A 266 -10.56 -9.56 -12.00
N ALA A 267 -9.73 -8.94 -11.15
CA ALA A 267 -10.20 -8.21 -9.99
C ALA A 267 -11.01 -6.97 -10.38
N LEU A 268 -10.58 -6.24 -11.43
CA LEU A 268 -11.35 -5.13 -11.98
C LEU A 268 -12.72 -5.61 -12.51
N ASN A 269 -12.77 -6.71 -13.23
CA ASN A 269 -14.03 -7.30 -13.68
C ASN A 269 -14.95 -7.69 -12.50
N SER A 270 -14.39 -8.33 -11.47
CA SER A 270 -15.15 -8.68 -10.26
C SER A 270 -15.67 -7.41 -9.54
N LEU A 271 -14.87 -6.35 -9.49
CA LEU A 271 -15.30 -5.06 -8.92
C LEU A 271 -16.42 -4.41 -9.75
N ILE A 272 -16.35 -4.48 -11.07
CA ILE A 272 -17.41 -4.01 -11.96
C ILE A 272 -18.71 -4.78 -11.73
N GLN A 273 -18.63 -6.09 -11.60
CA GLN A 273 -19.81 -6.94 -11.36
C GLN A 273 -20.45 -6.61 -10.01
N ILE A 274 -19.67 -6.58 -8.92
CA ILE A 274 -20.18 -6.30 -7.58
C ILE A 274 -20.83 -4.90 -7.49
N THR A 275 -20.25 -3.90 -8.17
CA THR A 275 -20.83 -2.56 -8.20
C THR A 275 -22.13 -2.51 -8.98
N LYS A 276 -22.24 -3.21 -10.11
CA LYS A 276 -23.48 -3.30 -10.90
C LYS A 276 -24.62 -3.97 -10.10
N GLU A 277 -24.33 -5.09 -9.47
CA GLU A 277 -25.32 -5.85 -8.68
C GLU A 277 -25.84 -5.07 -7.48
N ASN A 278 -24.97 -4.26 -6.87
CA ASN A 278 -25.33 -3.38 -5.75
C ASN A 278 -25.81 -1.96 -6.20
N LYS A 279 -26.04 -1.74 -7.50
CA LYS A 279 -26.48 -0.46 -8.08
C LYS A 279 -25.58 0.73 -7.76
N ILE A 280 -24.29 0.47 -7.60
CA ILE A 280 -23.25 1.46 -7.31
C ILE A 280 -22.67 1.96 -8.63
N LYS A 281 -22.49 3.26 -8.76
CA LYS A 281 -21.85 3.86 -9.93
C LYS A 281 -20.33 3.84 -9.77
N LEU A 282 -19.66 3.10 -10.64
CA LEU A 282 -18.20 3.02 -10.69
C LEU A 282 -17.65 4.03 -11.70
N ILE A 283 -16.71 4.85 -11.26
CA ILE A 283 -15.94 5.78 -12.09
C ILE A 283 -14.49 5.31 -12.05
N ILE A 284 -13.93 5.03 -13.22
CA ILE A 284 -12.54 4.61 -13.35
C ILE A 284 -11.74 5.76 -13.96
N TYR A 285 -10.53 5.99 -13.48
CA TYR A 285 -9.65 6.95 -14.11
C TYR A 285 -8.20 6.44 -14.20
N ASN A 286 -7.52 6.81 -15.28
CA ASN A 286 -6.07 6.71 -15.39
C ASN A 286 -5.45 7.92 -14.68
N VAL A 287 -4.46 7.67 -13.86
CA VAL A 287 -3.87 8.67 -12.95
C VAL A 287 -2.98 9.69 -13.69
N PRO A 288 -2.77 10.87 -13.10
CA PRO A 288 -1.79 11.82 -13.62
C PRO A 288 -0.39 11.23 -13.63
N ILE A 289 0.34 11.46 -14.70
CA ILE A 289 1.74 11.06 -14.87
C ILE A 289 2.54 12.26 -15.37
N ARG A 290 3.77 12.36 -14.92
CA ARG A 290 4.72 13.35 -15.38
C ARG A 290 5.02 13.15 -16.85
N ASN A 291 4.91 14.22 -17.65
CA ASN A 291 5.04 14.19 -19.10
C ASN A 291 6.14 15.10 -19.66
N ASP A 292 6.84 15.84 -18.81
CA ASP A 292 8.01 16.64 -19.18
C ASP A 292 9.30 15.82 -19.27
N VAL A 293 9.24 14.55 -18.92
CA VAL A 293 10.32 13.57 -19.01
C VAL A 293 9.81 12.25 -19.59
N LYS A 294 10.72 11.40 -20.06
CA LYS A 294 10.37 10.07 -20.56
C LYS A 294 9.74 9.26 -19.41
N ILE A 295 8.50 8.82 -19.62
CA ILE A 295 7.82 7.96 -18.64
C ILE A 295 8.55 6.61 -18.49
N PRO A 296 8.60 6.04 -17.28
CA PRO A 296 9.33 4.80 -17.00
C PRO A 296 8.52 3.55 -17.37
N TYR A 297 7.78 3.60 -18.47
CA TYR A 297 6.97 2.49 -18.96
C TYR A 297 7.35 2.13 -20.39
N ASP A 298 7.31 0.85 -20.70
CA ASP A 298 7.38 0.39 -22.08
C ASP A 298 6.18 0.95 -22.88
N ASN A 299 6.44 1.53 -24.02
CA ASN A 299 5.43 2.25 -24.79
C ASN A 299 4.29 1.36 -25.30
N GLU A 300 4.61 0.14 -25.73
CA GLU A 300 3.62 -0.80 -26.25
C GLU A 300 2.75 -1.33 -25.11
N HIS A 301 3.38 -1.72 -24.00
CA HIS A 301 2.69 -2.21 -22.82
C HIS A 301 1.81 -1.14 -22.18
N TYR A 302 2.29 0.10 -22.08
CA TYR A 302 1.49 1.19 -21.54
C TYR A 302 0.32 1.59 -22.47
N SER A 303 0.54 1.56 -23.79
CA SER A 303 -0.52 1.77 -24.77
C SER A 303 -1.57 0.67 -24.74
N LYS A 304 -1.14 -0.60 -24.58
CA LYS A 304 -2.03 -1.74 -24.38
C LYS A 304 -2.88 -1.56 -23.11
N PHE A 305 -2.26 -1.23 -21.98
CA PHE A 305 -2.94 -0.96 -20.74
C PHE A 305 -4.06 0.10 -20.89
N LYS A 306 -3.76 1.25 -21.51
CA LYS A 306 -4.77 2.29 -21.75
C LYS A 306 -5.92 1.79 -22.64
N LYS A 307 -5.61 1.05 -23.71
CA LYS A 307 -6.63 0.45 -24.60
C LYS A 307 -7.51 -0.54 -23.83
N ASP A 308 -6.93 -1.38 -22.98
CA ASP A 308 -7.66 -2.37 -22.20
C ASP A 308 -8.61 -1.68 -21.20
N LEU A 309 -8.19 -0.56 -20.57
CA LEU A 309 -9.07 0.25 -19.71
C LEU A 309 -10.24 0.88 -20.46
N ILE A 310 -9.98 1.44 -21.65
CA ILE A 310 -11.04 2.00 -22.50
C ILE A 310 -12.02 0.90 -22.92
N ASN A 311 -11.52 -0.23 -23.37
CA ASN A 311 -12.34 -1.36 -23.83
C ASN A 311 -13.23 -1.92 -22.71
N ILE A 312 -12.68 -2.15 -21.51
CA ILE A 312 -13.46 -2.65 -20.39
C ILE A 312 -14.52 -1.64 -19.93
N SER A 313 -14.18 -0.35 -19.95
CA SER A 313 -15.10 0.72 -19.59
C SER A 313 -16.26 0.83 -20.59
N ASN A 314 -15.96 0.83 -21.89
CA ASN A 314 -16.98 0.88 -22.94
C ASN A 314 -17.90 -0.36 -22.91
N LYS A 315 -17.30 -1.55 -22.81
CA LYS A 315 -18.06 -2.82 -22.70
C LYS A 315 -19.05 -2.82 -21.52
N ASN A 316 -18.70 -2.12 -20.44
CA ASN A 316 -19.49 -2.09 -19.22
C ASN A 316 -20.29 -0.80 -19.01
N SER A 317 -20.26 0.14 -19.98
CA SER A 317 -20.90 1.45 -19.92
C SER A 317 -20.47 2.24 -18.66
N LEU A 318 -19.17 2.16 -18.30
CA LEU A 318 -18.60 2.88 -17.18
C LEU A 318 -18.09 4.25 -17.61
N LYS A 319 -18.10 5.19 -16.67
CA LYS A 319 -17.41 6.47 -16.87
C LYS A 319 -15.91 6.25 -16.69
N PHE A 320 -15.15 6.44 -17.76
CA PHE A 320 -13.68 6.44 -17.76
C PHE A 320 -13.14 7.85 -17.98
N LEU A 321 -12.15 8.24 -17.19
CA LEU A 321 -11.47 9.53 -17.31
C LEU A 321 -9.97 9.27 -17.50
N ASN A 322 -9.41 9.75 -18.59
CA ASN A 322 -7.95 9.79 -18.73
C ASN A 322 -7.44 11.12 -18.16
N LEU A 323 -6.84 11.06 -16.97
CA LEU A 323 -6.30 12.22 -16.28
C LEU A 323 -4.77 12.32 -16.39
N GLU A 324 -4.17 11.56 -17.30
CA GLU A 324 -2.72 11.43 -17.48
C GLU A 324 -2.01 12.79 -17.57
N MET A 325 -2.61 13.75 -18.28
CA MET A 325 -2.02 15.06 -18.55
C MET A 325 -2.62 16.21 -17.74
N ILE A 326 -3.38 15.90 -16.69
CA ILE A 326 -4.14 16.93 -15.96
C ILE A 326 -3.25 17.83 -15.09
N VAL A 327 -2.09 17.32 -14.67
CA VAL A 327 -1.15 18.07 -13.81
C VAL A 327 -0.16 18.84 -14.71
N PRO A 328 -0.12 20.18 -14.60
CA PRO A 328 0.86 20.99 -15.33
C PRO A 328 2.31 20.63 -14.98
N ASN A 329 3.20 20.69 -15.96
CA ASN A 329 4.60 20.29 -15.81
C ASN A 329 5.34 21.03 -14.70
N ASN A 330 5.04 22.28 -14.46
CA ASN A 330 5.65 23.12 -13.43
C ASN A 330 5.22 22.77 -12.00
N LEU A 331 4.25 21.86 -11.83
CA LEU A 331 3.82 21.37 -10.52
C LEU A 331 4.47 20.02 -10.14
N TRP A 332 5.22 19.40 -11.05
CA TRP A 332 5.96 18.20 -10.72
C TRP A 332 7.25 18.54 -9.97
N GLY A 333 7.47 17.81 -8.88
CA GLY A 333 8.63 18.00 -8.01
C GLY A 333 9.79 17.04 -8.31
N LYS A 334 10.76 17.06 -7.41
CA LYS A 334 11.84 16.09 -7.30
C LYS A 334 11.81 15.48 -5.92
N LYS A 335 12.28 14.26 -5.79
CA LYS A 335 12.46 13.60 -4.50
C LYS A 335 13.90 13.13 -4.33
N ILE A 336 14.30 12.91 -3.09
CA ILE A 336 15.61 12.30 -2.79
C ILE A 336 15.62 10.87 -3.34
N SER A 337 16.76 10.50 -3.93
CA SER A 337 16.94 9.17 -4.52
C SER A 337 16.70 8.03 -3.53
N THR A 338 16.02 7.01 -3.99
CA THR A 338 15.85 5.74 -3.28
C THR A 338 17.09 4.84 -3.36
N THR A 339 18.21 5.34 -3.93
CA THR A 339 19.49 4.65 -4.01
C THR A 339 20.49 5.20 -3.00
N ILE A 340 21.60 4.49 -2.79
CA ILE A 340 22.69 4.93 -1.90
C ILE A 340 23.39 6.20 -2.42
N SER A 341 23.27 6.49 -3.72
CA SER A 341 24.01 7.59 -4.39
C SER A 341 23.60 9.00 -3.96
N LYS A 342 22.53 9.17 -3.17
CA LYS A 342 21.99 10.46 -2.70
C LYS A 342 21.77 11.53 -3.80
N LYS A 343 21.62 11.12 -5.05
CA LYS A 343 21.23 12.03 -6.13
C LYS A 343 19.72 12.26 -6.08
N GLU A 344 19.30 13.49 -6.45
CA GLU A 344 17.88 13.76 -6.62
C GLU A 344 17.31 12.92 -7.78
N ASP A 345 16.18 12.29 -7.55
CA ASP A 345 15.40 11.59 -8.55
C ASP A 345 14.16 12.41 -8.91
N LEU A 346 13.68 12.19 -10.13
CA LEU A 346 12.42 12.79 -10.55
C LEU A 346 11.25 12.05 -9.92
N ASP A 347 10.27 12.79 -9.49
CA ASP A 347 8.99 12.26 -9.07
C ASP A 347 8.10 12.06 -10.30
N PHE A 348 7.69 10.82 -10.60
CA PHE A 348 6.90 10.50 -11.79
C PHE A 348 5.40 10.42 -11.52
N MET A 349 5.01 10.42 -10.24
CA MET A 349 3.61 10.28 -9.84
C MET A 349 3.24 11.22 -8.71
#